data_17852faf554af0a715ff45b1e26a641f
#
_entry.id   17852faf554af0a715ff45b1e26a641f
#
_cell.length_a   1.000
_cell.length_b   1.000
_cell.length_c   1.000
_cell.angle_alpha   90.00
_cell.angle_beta   90.00
_cell.angle_gamma   90.00
#
_symmetry.space_group_name_H-M   'P 1'
#
loop_
_entity.id
_entity.type
_entity.pdbx_description
1 polymer ?
#
loop_
_entity_poly.entity_id
_entity_poly.type
_entity_poly.pdbx_seq_one_letter_code
_entity_poly.pdbx_strand_id
1 'polypeptide(L)'
;TSTRGGLNRFRIVSKIKKTPLNINQLAKKLGMDYKAIQHHIIVLEKNNIITKMGEKYGVTYFISPFLELNMETFDEIARKLEKSK
;
A
#
# COMPACT_ATOMS: atom_id res chain seq x y z
N THR A 1 -14.87 -0.43 13.18
CA THR A 1 -14.15 0.47 12.96
C THR A 1 -13.32 0.36 11.72
N SER A 2 -12.14 0.66 11.69
CA SER A 2 -11.44 0.89 10.45
C SER A 2 -10.93 -0.37 9.78
N THR A 3 -11.57 -1.50 10.00
CA THR A 3 -11.16 -2.73 9.36
C THR A 3 -11.16 -2.59 7.83
N ARG A 4 -12.14 -1.88 7.29
CA ARG A 4 -12.20 -1.70 5.85
C ARG A 4 -11.00 -0.94 5.32
N GLY A 5 -10.69 0.18 5.94
CA GLY A 5 -9.54 0.97 5.54
C GLY A 5 -8.27 0.19 5.70
N GLY A 6 -8.15 -0.56 6.79
CA GLY A 6 -6.98 -1.38 7.04
C GLY A 6 -6.77 -2.43 5.97
N LEU A 7 -7.84 -3.12 5.59
CA LEU A 7 -7.76 -4.14 4.56
C LEU A 7 -7.34 -3.55 3.22
N ASN A 8 -7.93 -2.42 2.85
CA ASN A 8 -7.58 -1.78 1.59
C ASN A 8 -6.11 -1.34 1.59
N ARG A 9 -5.64 -0.82 2.71
CA ARG A 9 -4.23 -0.43 2.81
C ARG A 9 -3.31 -1.64 2.68
N PHE A 10 -3.71 -2.77 3.26
CA PHE A 10 -2.96 -4.02 3.08
C PHE A 10 -2.88 -4.43 1.62
N ARG A 11 -4.00 -4.29 0.92
CA ARG A 11 -4.04 -4.65 -0.50
C ARG A 11 -3.11 -3.75 -1.31
N ILE A 12 -3.09 -2.46 -1.00
CA ILE A 12 -2.21 -1.51 -1.67
C ILE A 12 -0.75 -1.89 -1.43
N VAL A 13 -0.40 -2.12 -0.18
CA VAL A 13 0.99 -2.45 0.17
C VAL A 13 1.41 -3.77 -0.48
N SER A 14 0.51 -4.74 -0.52
CA SER A 14 0.80 -6.03 -1.14
C SER A 14 1.13 -5.87 -2.63
N LYS A 15 0.42 -4.98 -3.32
CA LYS A 15 0.70 -4.73 -4.72
C LYS A 15 2.04 -4.02 -4.91
N ILE A 16 2.29 -3.01 -4.09
CA ILE A 16 3.54 -2.26 -4.17
C ILE A 16 4.74 -3.14 -3.83
N LYS A 17 4.55 -4.08 -2.90
CA LYS A 17 5.60 -5.02 -2.54
C LYS A 17 6.08 -5.83 -3.73
N LYS A 18 5.16 -6.22 -4.58
CA LYS A 18 5.50 -7.01 -5.77
C LYS A 18 6.13 -6.16 -6.85
N THR A 19 5.60 -4.97 -7.07
CA THR A 19 6.05 -4.07 -8.13
C THR A 19 5.73 -2.65 -7.72
N PRO A 20 6.70 -1.75 -7.77
CA PRO A 20 6.40 -0.34 -7.49
C PRO A 20 5.37 0.20 -8.46
N LEU A 21 4.42 0.95 -7.94
CA LEU A 21 3.30 1.42 -8.73
C LEU A 21 2.97 2.87 -8.40
N ASN A 22 2.33 3.54 -9.35
CA ASN A 22 1.80 4.88 -9.09
C ASN A 22 0.31 4.76 -8.75
N ILE A 23 -0.30 5.90 -8.41
CA ILE A 23 -1.69 5.90 -7.95
C ILE A 23 -2.63 5.39 -9.04
N ASN A 24 -2.41 5.82 -10.29
CA ASN A 24 -3.27 5.37 -11.39
C ASN A 24 -3.22 3.86 -11.57
N GLN A 25 -2.03 3.31 -11.50
CA GLN A 25 -1.86 1.87 -11.64
C GLN A 25 -2.53 1.12 -10.50
N LEU A 26 -2.39 1.64 -9.28
CA LEU A 26 -3.03 1.03 -8.13
C LEU A 26 -4.55 1.07 -8.24
N ALA A 27 -5.07 2.22 -8.66
CA ALA A 27 -6.52 2.36 -8.82
C ALA A 27 -7.06 1.33 -9.81
N LYS A 28 -6.37 1.15 -10.92
CA LYS A 28 -6.79 0.19 -11.92
C LYS A 28 -6.70 -1.24 -11.43
N LYS A 29 -5.58 -1.58 -10.81
CA LYS A 29 -5.36 -2.96 -10.38
C LYS A 29 -6.30 -3.38 -9.27
N LEU A 30 -6.65 -2.45 -8.40
CA LEU A 30 -7.51 -2.76 -7.26
C LEU A 30 -8.97 -2.43 -7.49
N GLY A 31 -9.28 -1.82 -8.64
CA GLY A 31 -10.65 -1.42 -8.92
C GLY A 31 -11.16 -0.39 -7.95
N MET A 32 -10.31 0.55 -7.56
CA MET A 32 -10.65 1.57 -6.59
C MET A 32 -10.54 2.95 -7.20
N ASP A 33 -11.27 3.87 -6.59
CA ASP A 33 -11.24 5.28 -6.95
C ASP A 33 -9.86 5.88 -6.77
N TYR A 34 -9.48 6.76 -7.70
CA TYR A 34 -8.20 7.47 -7.58
C TYR A 34 -8.08 8.19 -6.24
N LYS A 35 -9.13 8.91 -5.86
CA LYS A 35 -9.11 9.68 -4.61
C LYS A 35 -9.01 8.80 -3.38
N ALA A 36 -9.66 7.65 -3.41
CA ALA A 36 -9.57 6.70 -2.32
C ALA A 36 -8.15 6.18 -2.17
N ILE A 37 -7.53 5.81 -3.30
CA ILE A 37 -6.13 5.36 -3.29
C ILE A 37 -5.23 6.48 -2.78
N GLN A 38 -5.44 7.70 -3.27
CA GLN A 38 -4.64 8.85 -2.86
C GLN A 38 -4.70 9.04 -1.35
N HIS A 39 -5.89 8.92 -0.77
CA HIS A 39 -6.05 9.06 0.66
C HIS A 39 -5.26 7.98 1.42
N HIS A 40 -5.37 6.74 0.97
CA HIS A 40 -4.63 5.65 1.61
C HIS A 40 -3.13 5.83 1.48
N ILE A 41 -2.68 6.31 0.33
CA ILE A 41 -1.27 6.56 0.10
C ILE A 41 -0.73 7.60 1.08
N ILE A 42 -1.48 8.67 1.29
CA ILE A 42 -1.07 9.71 2.24
C ILE A 42 -0.91 9.13 3.64
N VAL A 43 -1.86 8.30 4.06
CA VAL A 43 -1.80 7.67 5.38
C VAL A 43 -0.59 6.73 5.48
N LEU A 44 -0.37 5.94 4.44
CA LEU A 44 0.74 4.99 4.46
C LEU A 44 2.10 5.70 4.47
N GLU A 45 2.21 6.77 3.71
CA GLU A 45 3.45 7.57 3.71
C GLU A 45 3.71 8.17 5.08
N LYS A 46 2.65 8.71 5.67
CA LYS A 46 2.75 9.37 6.97
C LYS A 46 3.24 8.41 8.05
N ASN A 47 2.88 7.14 7.91
CA ASN A 47 3.26 6.12 8.87
C ASN A 47 4.52 5.37 8.46
N ASN A 48 5.24 5.89 7.48
CA ASN A 48 6.51 5.33 7.04
C ASN A 48 6.39 3.88 6.56
N ILE A 49 5.27 3.58 5.94
CA ILE A 49 5.05 2.23 5.38
C ILE A 49 5.51 2.17 3.93
N ILE A 50 5.26 3.26 3.19
CA ILE A 50 5.72 3.38 1.82
C ILE A 50 6.47 4.70 1.65
N THR A 51 7.24 4.77 0.58
CA THR A 51 7.98 5.98 0.24
C THR A 51 7.76 6.28 -1.23
N LYS A 52 7.88 7.54 -1.60
CA LYS A 52 7.70 7.91 -2.99
C LYS A 52 9.02 8.31 -3.61
N MET A 53 9.15 8.03 -4.90
CA MET A 53 10.31 8.46 -5.66
C MET A 53 9.84 9.10 -6.95
N GLY A 54 10.58 10.12 -7.39
CA GLY A 54 10.24 10.84 -8.59
C GLY A 54 9.61 12.17 -8.27
N GLU A 55 9.37 12.93 -9.32
CA GLU A 55 8.80 14.25 -9.19
C GLU A 55 7.53 14.32 -10.01
N LYS A 56 7.07 15.52 -10.25
CA LYS A 56 5.76 15.82 -10.84
C LYS A 56 5.14 14.75 -11.74
N TYR A 57 5.91 14.17 -12.64
CA TYR A 57 5.33 13.31 -13.67
C TYR A 57 5.68 11.84 -13.53
N GLY A 58 6.41 11.48 -12.54
CA GLY A 58 6.84 10.11 -12.45
C GLY A 58 6.90 9.62 -11.02
N VAL A 59 5.92 10.02 -10.22
CA VAL A 59 5.91 9.59 -8.81
C VAL A 59 5.49 8.14 -8.72
N THR A 60 6.40 7.31 -8.24
CA THR A 60 6.15 5.89 -8.03
C THR A 60 6.33 5.58 -6.56
N TYR A 61 5.54 4.67 -6.04
CA TYR A 61 5.58 4.33 -4.63
C TYR A 61 6.26 2.99 -4.40
N PHE A 62 7.07 2.95 -3.37
CA PHE A 62 7.88 1.80 -3.01
C PHE A 62 7.64 1.47 -1.54
N ILE A 63 7.92 0.24 -1.16
CA ILE A 63 7.92 -0.13 0.24
C ILE A 63 9.06 0.58 0.94
N SER A 64 8.80 1.13 2.12
CA SER A 64 9.82 1.86 2.88
C SER A 64 10.87 0.89 3.40
N PRO A 65 12.08 1.38 3.68
CA PRO A 65 13.11 0.53 4.31
C PRO A 65 12.64 -0.04 5.64
N PHE A 66 11.87 0.75 6.39
CA PHE A 66 11.32 0.28 7.66
C PHE A 66 10.46 -0.97 7.46
N LEU A 67 9.56 -0.94 6.48
CA LEU A 67 8.69 -2.08 6.23
C LEU A 67 9.49 -3.26 5.69
N GLU A 68 10.50 -3.00 4.86
CA GLU A 68 11.33 -4.07 4.33
C GLU A 68 11.99 -4.87 5.43
N LEU A 69 12.44 -4.19 6.46
CA LEU A 69 13.08 -4.86 7.60
C LEU A 69 12.08 -5.69 8.41
N ASN A 70 10.80 -5.38 8.27
CA ASN A 70 9.75 -6.06 9.04
C ASN A 70 8.80 -6.85 8.13
N MET A 71 9.28 -7.23 6.96
CA MET A 71 8.42 -7.85 5.95
C MET A 71 7.83 -9.17 6.40
N GLU A 72 8.59 -9.94 7.15
CA GLU A 72 8.09 -11.22 7.67
C GLU A 72 6.84 -11.03 8.51
N THR A 73 6.88 -10.04 9.38
CA THR A 73 5.73 -9.73 10.23
C THR A 73 4.55 -9.28 9.40
N PHE A 74 4.82 -8.45 8.40
CA PHE A 74 3.77 -8.00 7.48
C PHE A 74 3.11 -9.18 6.77
N ASP A 75 3.92 -10.09 6.24
CA ASP A 75 3.40 -11.25 5.53
C ASP A 75 2.56 -12.14 6.43
N GLU A 76 2.98 -12.30 7.66
CA GLU A 76 2.22 -13.06 8.64
C GLU A 76 0.85 -12.46 8.89
N ILE A 77 0.81 -11.16 9.10
CA ILE A 77 -0.45 -10.46 9.35
C ILE A 77 -1.36 -10.54 8.15
N ALA A 78 -0.79 -10.38 6.97
CA ALA A 78 -1.57 -10.45 5.73
C ALA A 78 -2.22 -11.83 5.57
N ARG A 79 -1.47 -12.88 5.85
CA ARG A 79 -2.01 -14.24 5.76
C ARG A 79 -3.14 -14.46 6.75
N LYS A 80 -3.00 -13.94 7.95
CA LYS A 80 -4.05 -14.07 8.97
C LYS A 80 -5.30 -13.34 8.55
N LEU A 81 -5.15 -12.16 7.98
CA LEU A 81 -6.31 -11.40 7.52
C LEU A 81 -7.04 -12.11 6.38
N GLU A 82 -6.30 -12.72 5.48
CA GLU A 82 -6.90 -13.45 4.38
C GLU A 82 -7.68 -14.65 4.88
N LYS A 83 -7.16 -15.32 5.88
CA LYS A 83 -7.82 -16.51 6.43
C LYS A 83 -9.06 -16.20 7.23
N SER A 84 -9.13 -15.02 7.82
CA SER A 84 -10.25 -14.70 8.70
C SER A 84 -11.46 -14.17 7.95
N LYS A 85 -11.46 -14.25 6.66
CA LYS A 85 -12.64 -13.84 5.90
C LYS A 85 -13.81 -14.79 6.11
#